data_dc6f99f1451a586295c3752a0e40eb83
#
_entry.id   dc6f99f1451a586295c3752a0e40eb83
#
_cell.length_a   1.000
_cell.length_b   1.000
_cell.length_c   1.000
_cell.angle_alpha   90.00
_cell.angle_beta   90.00
_cell.angle_gamma   90.00
#
_symmetry.space_group_name_H-M   'P 1'
#
loop_
_entity.id
_entity.type
_entity.pdbx_description
1 polymer ?
#
loop_
_entity_poly.entity_id
_entity_poly.type
_entity_poly.pdbx_seq_one_letter_code
_entity_poly.pdbx_strand_id
1 'polypeptide(L)'
;MTGTELRALCLSFPEVTEKLTWGDAEHEGDLTFRVRDRIFVIGGGERASHVSIRTTREQQADLLAAFPDAFTSAPYTGRFGWVMADLATAPDEVLRDVVRSAWERTAPQKTVAAWRASA
;
A
#
# COMPACT_ATOMS: atom_id res chain seq x y z
N MET A 1 -6.87 6.13 -9.66
CA MET A 1 -5.80 6.85 -8.92
C MET A 1 -4.49 6.72 -9.68
N THR A 2 -3.73 7.79 -9.79
CA THR A 2 -2.38 7.73 -10.37
C THR A 2 -1.35 7.29 -9.33
N GLY A 3 -0.17 6.90 -9.80
CA GLY A 3 0.95 6.58 -8.89
C GLY A 3 1.36 7.78 -8.03
N THR A 4 1.31 8.98 -8.60
CA THR A 4 1.59 10.22 -7.87
C THR A 4 0.56 10.49 -6.78
N GLU A 5 -0.71 10.26 -7.06
CA GLU A 5 -1.79 10.39 -6.07
C GLU A 5 -1.65 9.33 -4.96
N LEU A 6 -1.30 8.11 -5.31
CA LEU A 6 -1.04 7.05 -4.33
C LEU A 6 0.12 7.41 -3.41
N ARG A 7 1.21 7.93 -3.99
CA ARG A 7 2.37 8.38 -3.22
C ARG A 7 1.98 9.45 -2.22
N ALA A 8 1.21 10.45 -2.67
CA ALA A 8 0.72 11.51 -1.79
C ALA A 8 -0.17 10.96 -0.67
N LEU A 9 -1.01 10.00 -0.98
CA LEU A 9 -1.86 9.33 0.02
C LEU A 9 -1.01 8.63 1.08
N CYS A 10 -0.03 7.82 0.68
CA CYS A 10 0.84 7.12 1.61
C CYS A 10 1.60 8.10 2.52
N LEU A 11 2.15 9.16 1.94
CA LEU A 11 2.92 10.16 2.70
C LEU A 11 2.06 11.06 3.58
N SER A 12 0.73 11.05 3.40
CA SER A 12 -0.19 11.83 4.23
C SER A 12 -0.38 11.26 5.64
N PHE A 13 -0.06 9.98 5.85
CA PHE A 13 -0.18 9.35 7.16
C PHE A 13 1.04 9.65 8.03
N PRO A 14 0.85 9.76 9.37
CA PRO A 14 1.95 10.05 10.29
C PRO A 14 3.10 9.05 10.20
N GLU A 15 4.32 9.54 10.36
CA GLU A 15 5.56 8.77 10.44
C GLU A 15 5.90 7.95 9.18
N VAL A 16 5.22 8.19 8.06
CA VAL A 16 5.52 7.48 6.81
C VAL A 16 6.72 8.09 6.11
N THR A 17 7.65 7.23 5.74
CA THR A 17 8.80 7.58 4.89
C THR A 17 8.78 6.74 3.62
N GLU A 18 9.39 7.26 2.57
CA GLU A 18 9.56 6.52 1.32
C GLU A 18 11.02 6.17 1.10
N LYS A 19 11.25 5.03 0.48
CA LYS A 19 12.60 4.59 0.15
C LYS A 19 12.60 3.79 -1.14
N LEU A 20 13.52 4.13 -2.05
CA LEU A 20 13.78 3.29 -3.22
C LEU A 20 14.59 2.07 -2.75
N THR A 21 14.08 0.89 -3.05
CA THR A 21 14.60 -0.38 -2.53
C THR A 21 14.78 -1.37 -3.68
N TRP A 22 15.75 -2.28 -3.54
CA TRP A 22 16.04 -3.34 -4.51
C TRP A 22 16.55 -2.88 -5.88
N GLY A 23 16.86 -1.59 -6.04
CA GLY A 23 17.48 -1.08 -7.25
C GLY A 23 18.99 -1.28 -7.26
N ASP A 24 19.57 -1.33 -8.44
CA ASP A 24 21.02 -1.34 -8.66
C ASP A 24 21.38 -0.39 -9.83
N ALA A 25 22.65 -0.43 -10.29
CA ALA A 25 23.11 0.44 -11.36
C ALA A 25 22.44 0.18 -12.72
N GLU A 26 21.85 -1.00 -12.90
CA GLU A 26 21.23 -1.44 -14.16
C GLU A 26 19.71 -1.53 -14.09
N HIS A 27 19.13 -1.59 -12.87
CA HIS A 27 17.70 -1.80 -12.66
C HIS A 27 17.12 -0.74 -11.71
N GLU A 28 15.99 -0.16 -12.09
CA GLU A 28 15.20 0.66 -11.19
C GLU A 28 14.68 -0.21 -10.04
N GLY A 29 14.81 0.30 -8.82
CA GLY A 29 14.24 -0.34 -7.66
C GLY A 29 12.77 -0.01 -7.48
N ASP A 30 12.13 -0.67 -6.54
CA ASP A 30 10.76 -0.36 -6.13
C ASP A 30 10.74 0.73 -5.08
N LEU A 31 9.81 1.66 -5.23
CA LEU A 31 9.51 2.65 -4.20
C LEU A 31 8.73 1.95 -3.08
N THR A 32 9.24 2.03 -1.86
CA THR A 32 8.56 1.44 -0.69
C THR A 32 8.14 2.54 0.27
N PHE A 33 6.99 2.33 0.91
CA PHE A 33 6.47 3.21 1.95
C PHE A 33 6.51 2.48 3.28
N ARG A 34 7.07 3.12 4.29
CA ARG A 34 7.40 2.50 5.57
C ARG A 34 6.95 3.35 6.76
N VAL A 35 6.61 2.65 7.83
CA VAL A 35 6.44 3.26 9.15
C VAL A 35 7.46 2.56 10.06
N ARG A 36 8.42 3.33 10.60
CA ARG A 36 9.49 2.78 11.45
C ARG A 36 10.18 1.56 10.84
N ASP A 37 10.58 1.71 9.57
CA ASP A 37 11.25 0.67 8.78
C ASP A 37 10.40 -0.57 8.42
N ARG A 38 9.12 -0.56 8.75
CA ARG A 38 8.20 -1.63 8.36
C ARG A 38 7.45 -1.23 7.09
N ILE A 39 7.60 -2.01 6.03
CA ILE A 39 6.98 -1.74 4.73
C ILE A 39 5.49 -2.07 4.79
N PHE A 40 4.63 -1.17 4.29
CA PHE A 40 3.20 -1.45 4.15
C PHE A 40 2.68 -1.27 2.71
N VAL A 41 3.43 -0.59 1.84
CA VAL A 41 3.12 -0.45 0.41
C VAL A 41 4.42 -0.57 -0.38
N ILE A 42 4.37 -1.35 -1.46
CA ILE A 42 5.48 -1.51 -2.40
C ILE A 42 5.00 -1.12 -3.80
N GLY A 43 5.79 -0.33 -4.48
CA GLY A 43 5.44 0.27 -5.76
C GLY A 43 4.92 1.67 -5.53
N GLY A 44 4.33 2.25 -6.55
CA GLY A 44 3.91 3.64 -6.48
C GLY A 44 5.05 4.57 -6.88
N GLY A 45 4.78 5.45 -7.73
CA GLY A 45 5.69 6.40 -8.32
C GLY A 45 5.00 6.92 -9.56
N GLU A 46 5.58 7.88 -10.21
CA GLU A 46 4.92 8.59 -11.30
C GLU A 46 4.39 7.65 -12.41
N ARG A 47 5.10 6.57 -12.68
CA ARG A 47 4.78 5.63 -13.76
C ARG A 47 4.11 4.34 -13.25
N ALA A 48 3.81 4.25 -11.97
CA ALA A 48 3.23 3.03 -11.43
C ALA A 48 1.83 2.79 -11.98
N SER A 49 1.57 1.55 -12.41
CA SER A 49 0.25 1.08 -12.78
C SER A 49 -0.34 0.14 -11.73
N HIS A 50 0.50 -0.50 -10.95
CA HIS A 50 0.14 -1.48 -9.92
C HIS A 50 0.96 -1.22 -8.66
N VAL A 51 0.37 -1.54 -7.52
CA VAL A 51 1.05 -1.45 -6.22
C VAL A 51 0.71 -2.67 -5.38
N SER A 52 1.65 -3.10 -4.54
CA SER A 52 1.42 -4.15 -3.55
C SER A 52 1.14 -3.50 -2.20
N ILE A 53 0.08 -3.94 -1.53
CA ILE A 53 -0.39 -3.35 -0.27
C ILE A 53 -0.48 -4.46 0.77
N ARG A 54 -0.01 -4.16 1.97
CA ARG A 54 -0.06 -5.09 3.10
C ARG A 54 -1.49 -5.22 3.60
N THR A 55 -2.08 -6.38 3.36
CA THR A 55 -3.41 -6.74 3.84
C THR A 55 -3.35 -8.00 4.68
N THR A 56 -4.45 -8.37 5.28
CA THR A 56 -4.60 -9.66 5.94
C THR A 56 -5.11 -10.69 4.94
N ARG A 57 -4.99 -11.97 5.25
CA ARG A 57 -5.52 -13.05 4.40
C ARG A 57 -7.03 -12.91 4.21
N GLU A 58 -7.74 -12.51 5.26
CA GLU A 58 -9.19 -12.26 5.21
C GLU A 58 -9.51 -11.09 4.28
N GLN A 59 -8.83 -9.96 4.44
CA GLN A 59 -9.04 -8.80 3.58
C GLN A 59 -8.64 -9.10 2.13
N GLN A 60 -7.55 -9.84 1.90
CA GLN A 60 -7.15 -10.29 0.57
C GLN A 60 -8.29 -11.08 -0.09
N ALA A 61 -8.84 -12.07 0.61
CA ALA A 61 -9.92 -12.88 0.07
C ALA A 61 -11.16 -12.03 -0.27
N ASP A 62 -11.53 -11.09 0.58
CA ASP A 62 -12.66 -10.19 0.36
C ASP A 62 -12.44 -9.29 -0.85
N LEU A 63 -11.25 -8.72 -0.99
CA LEU A 63 -10.91 -7.84 -2.12
C LEU A 63 -10.87 -8.58 -3.45
N LEU A 64 -10.28 -9.77 -3.48
CA LEU A 64 -10.23 -10.60 -4.69
C LEU A 64 -11.63 -11.04 -5.12
N ALA A 65 -12.51 -11.32 -4.17
CA ALA A 65 -13.89 -11.71 -4.44
C ALA A 65 -14.74 -10.53 -4.93
N ALA A 66 -14.60 -9.37 -4.27
CA ALA A 66 -15.41 -8.20 -4.59
C ALA A 66 -14.94 -7.44 -5.83
N PHE A 67 -13.62 -7.40 -6.07
CA PHE A 67 -13.02 -6.64 -7.17
C PHE A 67 -11.97 -7.48 -7.92
N PRO A 68 -12.38 -8.57 -8.59
CA PRO A 68 -11.44 -9.50 -9.21
C PRO A 68 -10.61 -8.89 -10.35
N ASP A 69 -11.11 -7.82 -10.99
CA ASP A 69 -10.38 -7.12 -12.05
C ASP A 69 -9.39 -6.09 -11.52
N ALA A 70 -9.48 -5.74 -10.25
CA ALA A 70 -8.68 -4.69 -9.65
C ALA A 70 -7.65 -5.19 -8.63
N PHE A 71 -7.92 -6.31 -7.97
CA PHE A 71 -7.06 -6.87 -6.92
C PHE A 71 -6.69 -8.31 -7.22
N THR A 72 -5.41 -8.60 -7.09
CA THR A 72 -4.86 -9.96 -7.21
C THR A 72 -3.95 -10.22 -6.02
N SER A 73 -3.56 -11.50 -5.84
CA SER A 73 -2.54 -11.84 -4.86
C SER A 73 -1.20 -11.23 -5.27
N ALA A 74 -0.54 -10.53 -4.36
CA ALA A 74 0.72 -9.86 -4.67
C ALA A 74 1.82 -10.89 -4.97
N PRO A 75 2.74 -10.59 -5.91
CA PRO A 75 3.92 -11.42 -6.14
C PRO A 75 4.74 -11.53 -4.85
N TYR A 76 5.21 -12.74 -4.55
CA TYR A 76 6.02 -13.08 -3.37
C TYR A 76 5.33 -12.88 -2.03
N THR A 77 4.74 -11.71 -1.77
CA THR A 77 4.10 -11.38 -0.48
C THR A 77 2.64 -11.81 -0.41
N GLY A 78 2.04 -12.21 -1.52
CA GLY A 78 0.63 -12.67 -1.55
C GLY A 78 0.37 -13.84 -0.61
N ARG A 79 1.33 -14.72 -0.42
CA ARG A 79 1.25 -15.86 0.52
C ARG A 79 1.10 -15.41 1.98
N PHE A 80 1.44 -14.16 2.28
CA PHE A 80 1.27 -13.55 3.61
C PHE A 80 0.02 -12.69 3.72
N GLY A 81 -0.81 -12.67 2.66
CA GLY A 81 -2.06 -11.93 2.65
C GLY A 81 -2.00 -10.59 1.91
N TRP A 82 -0.89 -10.24 1.30
CA TRP A 82 -0.77 -8.99 0.54
C TRP A 82 -1.55 -9.05 -0.78
N VAL A 83 -2.06 -7.90 -1.23
CA VAL A 83 -2.72 -7.76 -2.53
C VAL A 83 -1.90 -6.88 -3.45
N MET A 84 -2.04 -7.11 -4.77
CA MET A 84 -1.60 -6.17 -5.78
C MET A 84 -2.84 -5.49 -6.35
N ALA A 85 -2.84 -4.17 -6.35
CA ALA A 85 -3.91 -3.35 -6.85
C ALA A 85 -3.56 -2.76 -8.21
N ASP A 86 -4.50 -2.82 -9.15
CA ASP A 86 -4.43 -2.10 -10.41
C ASP A 86 -4.99 -0.69 -10.18
N LEU A 87 -4.14 0.33 -10.30
CA LEU A 87 -4.51 1.70 -10.00
C LEU A 87 -5.56 2.27 -10.98
N ALA A 88 -5.64 1.72 -12.18
CA ALA A 88 -6.60 2.19 -13.18
C ALA A 88 -8.02 1.66 -12.93
N THR A 89 -8.15 0.45 -12.40
CA THR A 89 -9.44 -0.23 -12.24
C THR A 89 -9.96 -0.25 -10.81
N ALA A 90 -9.08 -0.17 -9.82
CA ALA A 90 -9.50 -0.16 -8.42
C ALA A 90 -10.22 1.14 -8.09
N PRO A 91 -11.41 1.09 -7.46
CA PRO A 91 -12.09 2.30 -7.02
C PRO A 91 -11.23 3.10 -6.02
N ASP A 92 -11.17 4.41 -6.19
CA ASP A 92 -10.35 5.29 -5.34
C ASP A 92 -10.69 5.15 -3.86
N GLU A 93 -11.97 5.08 -3.52
CA GLU A 93 -12.43 4.92 -2.14
C GLU A 93 -11.93 3.62 -1.52
N VAL A 94 -11.96 2.54 -2.29
CA VAL A 94 -11.46 1.23 -1.85
C VAL A 94 -9.95 1.28 -1.63
N LEU A 95 -9.20 1.88 -2.57
CA LEU A 95 -7.76 2.05 -2.43
C LEU A 95 -7.39 2.84 -1.18
N ARG A 96 -8.10 3.94 -0.92
CA ARG A 96 -7.87 4.76 0.28
C ARG A 96 -8.08 3.96 1.55
N ASP A 97 -9.16 3.18 1.60
CA ASP A 97 -9.45 2.34 2.77
C ASP A 97 -8.41 1.24 2.96
N VAL A 98 -7.99 0.59 1.88
CA VAL A 98 -7.00 -0.49 1.95
C VAL A 98 -5.64 0.04 2.41
N VAL A 99 -5.20 1.16 1.85
CA VAL A 99 -3.91 1.80 2.23
C VAL A 99 -3.97 2.28 3.69
N ARG A 100 -5.05 2.94 4.09
CA ARG A 100 -5.23 3.38 5.47
C ARG A 100 -5.20 2.20 6.43
N SER A 101 -5.91 1.13 6.15
CA SER A 101 -5.93 -0.08 6.98
C SER A 101 -4.54 -0.69 7.09
N ALA A 102 -3.78 -0.71 5.99
CA ALA A 102 -2.41 -1.21 5.99
C ALA A 102 -1.52 -0.36 6.90
N TRP A 103 -1.62 0.96 6.81
CA TRP A 103 -0.90 1.87 7.70
C TRP A 103 -1.30 1.65 9.16
N GLU A 104 -2.60 1.56 9.45
CA GLU A 104 -3.10 1.35 10.82
C GLU A 104 -2.57 0.05 11.45
N ARG A 105 -2.42 -1.00 10.66
CA ARG A 105 -1.86 -2.27 11.15
C ARG A 105 -0.34 -2.26 11.29
N THR A 106 0.34 -1.35 10.62
CA THR A 106 1.81 -1.28 10.60
C THR A 106 2.34 -0.26 11.58
N ALA A 107 1.65 0.86 11.73
CA ALA A 107 2.04 1.94 12.66
C ALA A 107 1.84 1.54 14.12
N PRO A 108 2.60 2.12 15.06
CA PRO A 108 2.37 1.89 16.48
C PRO A 108 0.95 2.30 16.88
N GLN A 109 0.33 1.53 17.77
CA GLN A 109 -1.03 1.80 18.24
C GLN A 109 -1.21 3.23 18.78
N LYS A 110 -0.22 3.73 19.47
CA LYS A 110 -0.22 5.10 20.02
C LYS A 110 -0.30 6.15 18.91
N THR A 111 0.46 5.95 17.84
CA THR A 111 0.43 6.83 16.67
C THR A 111 -0.94 6.81 15.98
N VAL A 112 -1.50 5.63 15.81
CA VAL A 112 -2.84 5.45 15.20
C VAL A 112 -3.91 6.11 16.06
N ALA A 113 -3.88 5.92 17.36
CA ALA A 113 -4.84 6.53 18.30
C ALA A 113 -4.78 8.05 18.24
N ALA A 114 -3.59 8.64 18.22
CA ALA A 114 -3.41 10.08 18.12
C ALA A 114 -3.94 10.63 16.79
N TRP A 115 -3.68 9.93 15.70
CA TRP A 115 -4.17 10.29 14.37
C TRP A 115 -5.70 10.27 14.31
N ARG A 116 -6.32 9.22 14.84
CA ARG A 116 -7.79 9.12 14.90
C ARG A 116 -8.42 10.22 15.73
N ALA A 117 -7.79 10.60 16.84
CA ALA A 117 -8.28 11.65 17.72
C ALA A 117 -8.20 13.04 17.08
N SER A 118 -7.28 13.25 16.13
CA SER A 118 -7.11 14.54 15.44
C SER A 118 -7.98 14.69 14.19
N ALA A 119 -8.63 13.64 13.79
CA ALA A 119 -9.47 13.62 12.57
C ALA A 119 -10.84 14.26 12.80
#